data_d5462db7b52a19df424dbe374e178954
#
_entry.id   d5462db7b52a19df424dbe374e178954
#
_cell.length_a   1.000
_cell.length_b   1.000
_cell.length_c   1.000
_cell.angle_alpha   90.00
_cell.angle_beta   90.00
_cell.angle_gamma   90.00
#
_symmetry.space_group_name_H-M   'P 1'
#
loop_
_entity.id
_entity.type
_entity.pdbx_description
1 polymer ?
#
loop_
_entity_poly.entity_id
_entity_poly.type
_entity_poly.pdbx_seq_one_letter_code
_entity_poly.pdbx_strand_id
1 'polypeptide(L)'
;LIPDIFKFIPMYTLSKTERLCSKILIEELLASELSFIKYPFRVVYKISSIPGTHPARIAVSVGKKKFKRAVKRNRVKRLAREAFRLNKAILYNEIQEGKTIDILLIYLDNTIPTFAKTEKAVKAILQKIVARYSSEINQE
;
A
#
# COMPACT_ATOMS: atom_id res chain seq x y z
N LEU A 1 -15.39 5.23 -13.08
CA LEU A 1 -15.47 3.97 -13.84
C LEU A 1 -14.11 3.33 -13.96
N ILE A 2 -14.03 2.07 -13.61
CA ILE A 2 -12.80 1.29 -13.75
C ILE A 2 -12.61 1.01 -15.25
N PRO A 3 -11.42 1.30 -15.82
CA PRO A 3 -11.16 0.97 -17.21
C PRO A 3 -11.35 -0.52 -17.47
N ASP A 4 -11.77 -0.88 -18.69
CA ASP A 4 -12.01 -2.28 -19.04
C ASP A 4 -10.77 -3.15 -18.82
N ILE A 5 -9.57 -2.58 -18.99
CA ILE A 5 -8.32 -3.29 -18.73
C ILE A 5 -8.21 -3.79 -17.30
N PHE A 6 -8.76 -3.07 -16.32
CA PHE A 6 -8.74 -3.47 -14.92
C PHE A 6 -9.77 -4.55 -14.59
N LYS A 7 -10.81 -4.71 -15.41
CA LYS A 7 -11.81 -5.76 -15.22
C LYS A 7 -11.24 -7.15 -15.45
N PHE A 8 -10.19 -7.26 -16.26
CA PHE A 8 -9.56 -8.53 -16.60
C PHE A 8 -8.33 -8.84 -15.77
N ILE A 9 -7.90 -7.90 -14.87
CA ILE A 9 -6.79 -8.15 -13.97
C ILE A 9 -7.31 -9.00 -12.82
N PRO A 10 -6.68 -10.17 -12.55
CA PRO A 10 -7.10 -11.00 -11.42
C PRO A 10 -6.99 -10.23 -10.11
N MET A 11 -8.09 -10.09 -9.38
CA MET A 11 -8.17 -9.26 -8.16
C MET A 11 -7.32 -9.79 -7.01
N TYR A 12 -6.89 -11.05 -7.07
CA TYR A 12 -6.13 -11.67 -5.99
C TYR A 12 -4.68 -11.97 -6.36
N THR A 13 -4.17 -11.35 -7.43
CA THR A 13 -2.75 -11.45 -7.76
C THR A 13 -2.04 -10.13 -7.43
N LEU A 14 -0.76 -10.22 -7.10
CA LEU A 14 0.08 -9.05 -6.90
C LEU A 14 1.21 -9.11 -7.93
N SER A 15 1.04 -8.37 -9.01
CA SER A 15 2.01 -8.36 -10.10
C SER A 15 3.25 -7.53 -9.72
N LYS A 16 4.30 -7.70 -10.51
CA LYS A 16 5.54 -6.95 -10.32
C LYS A 16 5.32 -5.44 -10.42
N THR A 17 4.41 -5.01 -11.28
CA THR A 17 4.09 -3.58 -11.48
C THR A 17 3.31 -2.97 -10.31
N GLU A 18 2.66 -3.80 -9.50
CA GLU A 18 1.97 -3.36 -8.30
C GLU A 18 2.90 -3.22 -7.10
N ARG A 19 4.13 -3.73 -7.21
CA ARG A 19 5.13 -3.60 -6.16
C ARG A 19 6.05 -2.44 -6.46
N LEU A 20 6.17 -1.53 -5.49
CA LEU A 20 7.04 -0.37 -5.61
C LEU A 20 8.46 -0.77 -5.24
N CYS A 21 9.32 -0.89 -6.22
CA CYS A 21 10.70 -1.35 -6.04
C CYS A 21 11.74 -0.26 -6.27
N SER A 22 11.35 0.85 -6.88
CA SER A 22 12.28 1.95 -7.18
C SER A 22 12.70 2.69 -5.91
N LYS A 23 13.99 2.74 -5.66
CA LYS A 23 14.55 3.46 -4.51
C LYS A 23 14.25 4.95 -4.58
N ILE A 24 14.31 5.54 -5.77
CA ILE A 24 14.02 6.96 -5.98
C ILE A 24 12.57 7.27 -5.64
N LEU A 25 11.64 6.43 -6.09
CA LEU A 25 10.22 6.62 -5.81
C LEU A 25 9.91 6.45 -4.33
N ILE A 26 10.59 5.53 -3.66
CA ILE A 26 10.42 5.33 -2.21
C ILE A 26 10.95 6.55 -1.44
N GLU A 27 12.09 7.12 -1.87
CA GLU A 27 12.64 8.34 -1.26
C GLU A 27 11.70 9.53 -1.45
N GLU A 28 11.12 9.69 -2.64
CA GLU A 28 10.12 10.72 -2.91
C GLU A 28 8.89 10.53 -2.03
N LEU A 29 8.49 9.29 -1.82
CA LEU A 29 7.37 8.95 -0.97
C LEU A 29 7.62 9.34 0.48
N LEU A 30 8.84 9.07 0.98
CA LEU A 30 9.22 9.44 2.35
C LEU A 30 9.22 10.96 2.56
N ALA A 31 9.41 11.74 1.50
CA ALA A 31 9.31 13.19 1.54
C ALA A 31 7.87 13.69 1.47
N SER A 32 6.89 12.83 1.22
CA SER A 32 5.49 13.19 1.12
C SER A 32 4.94 13.59 2.50
N GLU A 33 4.08 14.61 2.49
CA GLU A 33 3.39 15.07 3.71
C GLU A 33 2.19 14.20 4.06
N LEU A 34 1.73 13.36 3.13
CA LEU A 34 0.56 12.51 3.36
C LEU A 34 0.96 11.26 4.13
N SER A 35 0.74 11.28 5.42
CA SER A 35 1.06 10.14 6.27
C SER A 35 0.10 10.00 7.45
N PHE A 36 0.02 8.80 7.98
CA PHE A 36 -0.72 8.52 9.20
C PHE A 36 -0.19 7.24 9.83
N ILE A 37 -0.59 6.99 11.06
CA ILE A 37 -0.23 5.76 11.78
C ILE A 37 -1.47 4.92 11.99
N LYS A 38 -1.38 3.67 11.56
CA LYS A 38 -2.33 2.62 11.92
C LYS A 38 -1.49 1.45 12.44
N TYR A 39 -1.35 1.39 13.75
CA TYR A 39 -0.49 0.41 14.39
C TYR A 39 -0.83 -1.01 13.91
N PRO A 40 0.13 -1.85 13.54
CA PRO A 40 1.59 -1.68 13.73
C PRO A 40 2.32 -1.01 12.56
N PHE A 41 1.64 -0.27 11.68
CA PHE A 41 2.26 0.38 10.53
C PHE A 41 2.19 1.89 10.60
N ARG A 42 3.26 2.53 10.14
CA ARG A 42 3.22 3.91 9.69
C ARG A 42 3.00 3.88 8.18
N VAL A 43 2.06 4.67 7.71
CA VAL A 43 1.67 4.69 6.29
C VAL A 43 2.07 6.02 5.70
N VAL A 44 2.80 5.98 4.59
CA VAL A 44 3.11 7.16 3.78
C VAL A 44 2.58 6.89 2.39
N TYR A 45 1.84 7.84 1.81
CA TYR A 45 1.27 7.63 0.50
C TYR A 45 1.33 8.90 -0.34
N LYS A 46 1.25 8.73 -1.65
CA LYS A 46 1.28 9.83 -2.61
C LYS A 46 0.32 9.51 -3.75
N ILE A 47 -0.52 10.48 -4.08
CA ILE A 47 -1.43 10.40 -5.21
C ILE A 47 -0.78 11.10 -6.39
N SER A 48 -0.70 10.43 -7.52
CA SER A 48 -0.14 11.01 -8.73
C SER A 48 -1.10 10.85 -9.91
N SER A 49 -0.93 11.71 -10.89
CA SER A 49 -1.72 11.67 -12.13
C SER A 49 -0.97 10.97 -13.26
N ILE A 50 0.13 10.28 -12.94
CA ILE A 50 0.91 9.52 -13.92
C ILE A 50 0.13 8.26 -14.27
N PRO A 51 -0.20 8.04 -15.57
CA PRO A 51 -0.90 6.82 -15.97
C PRO A 51 -0.05 5.59 -15.66
N GLY A 52 -0.60 4.65 -14.95
CA GLY A 52 0.04 3.39 -14.64
C GLY A 52 -0.84 2.23 -15.06
N THR A 53 -0.26 1.02 -15.05
CA THR A 53 -0.99 -0.20 -15.37
C THR A 53 -1.94 -0.61 -14.25
N HIS A 54 -1.70 -0.12 -13.03
CA HIS A 54 -2.50 -0.46 -11.85
C HIS A 54 -2.83 0.81 -11.06
N PRO A 55 -3.98 0.83 -10.37
CA PRO A 55 -4.37 2.00 -9.55
C PRO A 55 -3.45 2.27 -8.37
N ALA A 56 -2.72 1.27 -7.88
CA ALA A 56 -1.85 1.45 -6.72
C ALA A 56 -0.58 0.62 -6.81
N ARG A 57 0.46 1.11 -6.17
CA ARG A 57 1.71 0.38 -5.98
C ARG A 57 2.04 0.37 -4.49
N ILE A 58 2.60 -0.75 -4.01
CA ILE A 58 2.89 -0.93 -2.59
C ILE A 58 4.35 -1.28 -2.36
N ALA A 59 4.91 -0.72 -1.31
CA ALA A 59 6.20 -1.11 -0.74
C ALA A 59 6.03 -1.33 0.75
N VAL A 60 6.79 -2.28 1.30
CA VAL A 60 6.78 -2.55 2.74
C VAL A 60 8.21 -2.44 3.24
N SER A 61 8.41 -1.67 4.29
CA SER A 61 9.72 -1.46 4.91
C SER A 61 9.70 -2.03 6.32
N VAL A 62 10.71 -2.82 6.64
CA VAL A 62 10.94 -3.36 8.00
C VAL A 62 12.38 -3.09 8.38
N GLY A 63 12.60 -2.29 9.42
CA GLY A 63 13.93 -1.85 9.80
C GLY A 63 14.78 -2.95 10.43
N LYS A 64 16.10 -2.86 10.24
CA LYS A 64 17.07 -3.77 10.86
C LYS A 64 17.07 -3.67 12.38
N LYS A 65 16.68 -2.52 12.92
CA LYS A 65 16.55 -2.33 14.38
C LYS A 65 15.40 -3.14 14.97
N LYS A 66 14.38 -3.43 14.19
CA LYS A 66 13.23 -4.22 14.65
C LYS A 66 13.50 -5.71 14.60
N PHE A 67 14.16 -6.16 13.53
CA PHE A 67 14.54 -7.56 13.34
C PHE A 67 15.93 -7.61 12.72
N LYS A 68 16.87 -8.21 13.44
CA LYS A 68 18.25 -8.35 12.93
C LYS A 68 18.34 -9.30 11.76
N ARG A 69 17.52 -10.38 11.79
CA ARG A 69 17.55 -11.41 10.74
C ARG A 69 16.67 -11.03 9.56
N ALA A 70 17.25 -11.10 8.35
CA ALA A 70 16.55 -10.82 7.12
C ALA A 70 15.33 -11.72 6.92
N VAL A 71 15.41 -12.99 7.33
CA VAL A 71 14.32 -13.96 7.23
C VAL A 71 13.06 -13.45 7.95
N LYS A 72 13.23 -12.89 9.14
CA LYS A 72 12.11 -12.35 9.92
C LYS A 72 11.53 -11.08 9.27
N ARG A 73 12.41 -10.20 8.77
CA ARG A 73 11.95 -9.01 8.05
C ARG A 73 11.16 -9.39 6.81
N ASN A 74 11.65 -10.35 6.05
CA ASN A 74 10.98 -10.81 4.83
C ASN A 74 9.62 -11.45 5.15
N ARG A 75 9.50 -12.12 6.28
CA ARG A 75 8.23 -12.70 6.71
C ARG A 75 7.18 -11.62 6.98
N VAL A 76 7.55 -10.54 7.67
CA VAL A 76 6.64 -9.41 7.93
C VAL A 76 6.23 -8.76 6.61
N LYS A 77 7.19 -8.53 5.70
CA LYS A 77 6.89 -7.97 4.38
C LYS A 77 5.91 -8.85 3.59
N ARG A 78 6.11 -10.17 3.66
CA ARG A 78 5.24 -11.13 2.96
C ARG A 78 3.82 -11.09 3.52
N LEU A 79 3.67 -11.03 4.84
CA LEU A 79 2.36 -10.94 5.49
C LEU A 79 1.62 -9.67 5.05
N ALA A 80 2.33 -8.53 5.02
CA ALA A 80 1.73 -7.26 4.60
C ALA A 80 1.32 -7.27 3.13
N ARG A 81 2.19 -7.79 2.26
CA ARG A 81 1.88 -7.90 0.82
C ARG A 81 0.69 -8.84 0.57
N GLU A 82 0.62 -9.94 1.32
CA GLU A 82 -0.48 -10.90 1.20
C GLU A 82 -1.79 -10.27 1.64
N ALA A 83 -1.78 -9.51 2.74
CA ALA A 83 -2.96 -8.79 3.20
C ALA A 83 -3.41 -7.75 2.17
N PHE A 84 -2.47 -7.03 1.56
CA PHE A 84 -2.78 -6.08 0.48
C PHE A 84 -3.35 -6.80 -0.74
N ARG A 85 -2.72 -7.90 -1.17
CA ARG A 85 -3.17 -8.67 -2.32
C ARG A 85 -4.65 -9.09 -2.19
N LEU A 86 -5.02 -9.54 -1.02
CA LEU A 86 -6.38 -10.02 -0.77
C LEU A 86 -7.41 -8.91 -0.61
N ASN A 87 -6.97 -7.70 -0.25
CA ASN A 87 -7.89 -6.61 0.10
C ASN A 87 -7.76 -5.38 -0.80
N LYS A 88 -6.91 -5.42 -1.82
CA LYS A 88 -6.68 -4.27 -2.70
C LYS A 88 -7.92 -3.79 -3.44
N ALA A 89 -8.93 -4.64 -3.60
CA ALA A 89 -10.20 -4.25 -4.23
C ALA A 89 -10.87 -3.08 -3.50
N ILE A 90 -10.68 -2.97 -2.18
CA ILE A 90 -11.19 -1.84 -1.39
C ILE A 90 -10.70 -0.52 -1.99
N LEU A 91 -9.42 -0.47 -2.37
CA LEU A 91 -8.80 0.71 -2.93
C LEU A 91 -9.05 0.84 -4.44
N TYR A 92 -8.89 -0.27 -5.18
CA TYR A 92 -8.96 -0.25 -6.64
C TYR A 92 -10.32 0.15 -7.17
N ASN A 93 -11.40 -0.19 -6.47
CA ASN A 93 -12.76 0.15 -6.89
C ASN A 93 -13.06 1.64 -6.75
N GLU A 94 -12.25 2.38 -5.97
CA GLU A 94 -12.50 3.79 -5.65
C GLU A 94 -11.54 4.74 -6.34
N ILE A 95 -10.46 4.25 -6.93
CA ILE A 95 -9.46 5.09 -7.61
C ILE A 95 -9.96 5.44 -9.01
N GLN A 96 -9.91 6.72 -9.34
CA GLN A 96 -10.30 7.20 -10.66
C GLN A 96 -9.27 6.82 -11.72
N GLU A 97 -9.74 6.64 -12.95
CA GLU A 97 -8.88 6.42 -14.10
C GLU A 97 -7.87 7.56 -14.25
N GLY A 98 -6.63 7.21 -14.54
CA GLY A 98 -5.55 8.19 -14.69
C GLY A 98 -4.87 8.58 -13.39
N LYS A 99 -5.32 8.08 -12.25
CA LYS A 99 -4.70 8.32 -10.94
C LYS A 99 -4.01 7.05 -10.45
N THR A 100 -2.87 7.24 -9.77
CA THR A 100 -2.13 6.15 -9.15
C THR A 100 -1.77 6.55 -7.72
N ILE A 101 -1.92 5.64 -6.79
CA ILE A 101 -1.52 5.85 -5.40
C ILE A 101 -0.32 4.96 -5.09
N ASP A 102 0.76 5.57 -4.65
CA ASP A 102 1.94 4.88 -4.14
C ASP A 102 1.84 4.83 -2.63
N ILE A 103 1.99 3.64 -2.06
CA ILE A 103 1.83 3.40 -0.62
C ILE A 103 3.10 2.77 -0.08
N LEU A 104 3.61 3.32 1.00
CA LEU A 104 4.72 2.73 1.76
C LEU A 104 4.21 2.38 3.16
N LEU A 105 4.32 1.11 3.52
CA LEU A 105 4.00 0.62 4.85
C LEU A 105 5.30 0.40 5.62
N ILE A 106 5.47 1.12 6.71
CA ILE A 106 6.64 1.01 7.59
C ILE A 106 6.21 0.28 8.86
N TYR A 107 6.80 -0.88 9.10
CA TYR A 107 6.45 -1.68 10.27
C TYR A 107 7.09 -1.10 11.53
N LEU A 108 6.31 -0.93 12.60
CA LEU A 108 6.74 -0.24 13.81
C LEU A 108 7.03 -1.18 14.98
N ASP A 109 6.53 -2.41 14.94
CA ASP A 109 6.69 -3.36 16.03
C ASP A 109 7.95 -4.22 15.87
N ASN A 110 8.35 -4.89 16.95
CA ASN A 110 9.53 -5.78 16.97
C ASN A 110 9.17 -7.27 17.08
N THR A 111 7.89 -7.60 16.96
CA THR A 111 7.40 -8.97 16.95
C THR A 111 6.72 -9.27 15.62
N ILE A 112 6.75 -10.54 15.18
CA ILE A 112 6.09 -10.95 13.95
C ILE A 112 4.58 -11.02 14.22
N PRO A 113 3.75 -10.27 13.46
CA PRO A 113 2.31 -10.29 13.68
C PRO A 113 1.69 -11.56 13.12
N THR A 114 0.49 -11.89 13.57
CA THR A 114 -0.33 -12.90 12.91
C THR A 114 -0.87 -12.33 11.60
N PHE A 115 -1.24 -13.19 10.67
CA PHE A 115 -1.86 -12.74 9.43
C PHE A 115 -3.18 -12.00 9.71
N ALA A 116 -3.98 -12.50 10.65
CA ALA A 116 -5.26 -11.87 11.00
C ALA A 116 -5.09 -10.42 11.48
N LYS A 117 -4.10 -10.16 12.33
CA LYS A 117 -3.80 -8.79 12.79
C LYS A 117 -3.29 -7.92 11.66
N THR A 118 -2.42 -8.47 10.80
CA THR A 118 -1.89 -7.76 9.64
C THR A 118 -3.00 -7.39 8.68
N GLU A 119 -3.88 -8.33 8.38
CA GLU A 119 -5.01 -8.10 7.47
C GLU A 119 -5.95 -7.02 8.00
N LYS A 120 -6.27 -7.08 9.28
CA LYS A 120 -7.14 -6.08 9.93
C LYS A 120 -6.54 -4.68 9.81
N ALA A 121 -5.23 -4.56 10.06
CA ALA A 121 -4.54 -3.28 9.94
C ALA A 121 -4.53 -2.79 8.50
N VAL A 122 -4.21 -3.66 7.54
CA VAL A 122 -4.16 -3.28 6.11
C VAL A 122 -5.55 -2.88 5.60
N LYS A 123 -6.60 -3.59 5.97
CA LYS A 123 -7.98 -3.20 5.61
C LYS A 123 -8.30 -1.79 6.10
N ALA A 124 -7.99 -1.51 7.37
CA ALA A 124 -8.24 -0.18 7.95
C ALA A 124 -7.42 0.91 7.26
N ILE A 125 -6.18 0.60 6.89
CA ILE A 125 -5.30 1.50 6.14
C ILE A 125 -5.91 1.84 4.78
N LEU A 126 -6.35 0.83 4.03
CA LEU A 126 -6.93 1.03 2.70
C LEU A 126 -8.22 1.85 2.78
N GLN A 127 -9.08 1.57 3.76
CA GLN A 127 -10.31 2.32 3.98
C GLN A 127 -10.02 3.78 4.30
N LYS A 128 -8.99 4.05 5.10
CA LYS A 128 -8.60 5.42 5.46
C LYS A 128 -8.03 6.18 4.26
N ILE A 129 -7.23 5.51 3.43
CA ILE A 129 -6.70 6.12 2.21
C ILE A 129 -7.85 6.47 1.25
N VAL A 130 -8.82 5.59 1.09
CA VAL A 130 -10.00 5.84 0.26
C VAL A 130 -10.78 7.05 0.77
N ALA A 131 -11.00 7.14 2.08
CA ALA A 131 -11.72 8.26 2.68
C ALA A 131 -11.00 9.58 2.42
N ARG A 132 -9.69 9.61 2.60
CA ARG A 132 -8.87 10.81 2.34
C ARG A 132 -8.81 11.14 0.85
N TYR A 133 -8.70 10.14 -0.01
CA TYR A 133 -8.71 10.33 -1.46
C TYR A 133 -10.01 10.98 -1.94
N SER A 134 -11.14 10.47 -1.46
CA SER A 134 -12.47 11.03 -1.80
C SER A 134 -12.59 12.47 -1.34
N SER A 135 -12.07 12.78 -0.16
CA SER A 135 -12.08 14.14 0.40
C SER A 135 -11.25 15.11 -0.46
N GLU A 136 -10.06 14.70 -0.89
CA GLU A 136 -9.20 15.53 -1.74
C GLU A 136 -9.83 15.82 -3.11
N ILE A 137 -10.45 14.82 -3.71
CA ILE A 137 -11.09 14.97 -5.03
C ILE A 137 -12.29 15.90 -4.94
N ASN A 138 -13.04 15.86 -3.86
CA ASN A 138 -14.20 16.73 -3.67
C ASN A 138 -13.81 18.20 -3.41
N GLN A 139 -12.54 18.47 -3.08
CA GLN A 139 -12.03 19.82 -2.89
C GLN A 139 -11.51 20.45 -4.19
N GLU A 140 -11.30 19.64 -5.20
CA GLU A 140 -10.95 20.13 -6.53
C GLU A 140 -12.21 20.45 -7.35
#